data_9753f3ebb4569f1f160325d4c2964406
#
_entry.id   9753f3ebb4569f1f160325d4c2964406
#
_cell.length_a   1.000
_cell.length_b   1.000
_cell.length_c   1.000
_cell.angle_alpha   90.00
_cell.angle_beta   90.00
_cell.angle_gamma   90.00
#
_symmetry.space_group_name_H-M   'P 1'
#
loop_
_entity.id
_entity.type
_entity.pdbx_description
1 polymer ?
#
loop_
_entity_poly.entity_id
_entity_poly.type
_entity_poly.pdbx_seq_one_letter_code
_entity_poly.pdbx_strand_id
1 'polypeptide(L)'
;MALLSFGLSVFPTFGLKNMRFNEYRILWILVLFDLPTETKKDRKLYAKFRKEIMADGFAMFQFSIYLRHCSSRENADVHIKRVKKLLPPKGNVGILTITDKQFGMMELFYGKEQKELPNTPQQLELF
;
A
#
# COMPACT_ATOMS: atom_id res chain seq x y z
N MET A 1 -4.11 7.68 13.56
CA MET A 1 -3.56 7.30 13.34
C MET A 1 -3.27 7.01 13.37
N ALA A 2 -3.22 7.16 13.83
CA ALA A 2 -2.53 6.77 13.81
C ALA A 2 -2.29 6.72 14.06
N LEU A 3 -2.08 6.75 14.56
CA LEU A 3 -1.41 6.48 14.70
C LEU A 3 -1.40 6.19 14.84
N LEU A 4 -1.32 6.18 15.31
CA LEU A 4 -0.88 5.78 15.26
C LEU A 4 -1.04 5.50 15.35
N SER A 5 -1.12 5.47 15.73
CA SER A 5 -0.84 5.13 15.56
C SER A 5 -0.92 5.18 15.64
N PHE A 6 -0.79 5.25 16.25
CA PHE A 6 -0.55 5.17 16.17
C PHE A 6 -0.94 5.37 16.44
N GLY A 7 -0.94 5.57 17.09
CA GLY A 7 -1.01 5.45 17.38
C GLY A 7 -1.48 6.00 17.72
N LEU A 8 -1.64 6.27 18.41
CA LEU A 8 -1.92 6.71 18.63
C LEU A 8 -2.69 7.16 19.08
N SER A 9 -3.13 7.60 19.50
CA SER A 9 -3.77 7.94 19.81
C SER A 9 -3.87 8.86 20.55
N VAL A 10 -4.75 9.24 21.15
CA VAL A 10 -4.36 9.92 22.00
C VAL A 10 -4.01 11.17 21.71
N PHE A 11 -4.54 11.92 21.45
CA PHE A 11 -4.01 12.97 21.02
C PHE A 11 -4.94 13.95 20.71
N PRO A 12 -5.67 14.54 21.29
CA PRO A 12 -6.62 15.49 21.03
C PRO A 12 -6.08 16.47 20.06
N THR A 13 -6.00 17.69 20.44
CA THR A 13 -5.57 18.75 19.56
C THR A 13 -4.16 18.53 19.05
N PHE A 14 -3.34 18.04 19.93
CA PHE A 14 -1.97 17.77 19.58
C PHE A 14 -1.91 16.72 18.48
N GLY A 15 -2.73 15.70 18.59
CA GLY A 15 -2.77 14.66 17.60
C GLY A 15 -3.24 15.15 16.25
N LEU A 16 -4.20 16.03 16.24
CA LEU A 16 -4.69 16.59 14.99
C LEU A 16 -3.61 17.38 14.27
N LYS A 17 -2.84 18.14 15.02
CA LYS A 17 -1.75 18.89 14.45
C LYS A 17 -0.74 17.96 13.79
N ASN A 18 -0.38 16.92 14.52
CA ASN A 18 0.58 15.95 14.01
C ASN A 18 0.05 15.22 12.79
N MET A 19 -1.23 14.91 12.79
CA MET A 19 -1.83 14.23 11.66
C MET A 19 -1.76 15.09 10.41
N ARG A 20 -2.07 16.36 10.53
CA ARG A 20 -2.02 17.25 9.39
C ARG A 20 -0.61 17.35 8.82
N PHE A 21 0.37 17.43 9.72
CA PHE A 21 1.75 17.48 9.30
C PHE A 21 2.16 16.18 8.62
N ASN A 22 1.72 15.06 9.18
CA ASN A 22 2.07 13.74 8.66
C ASN A 22 1.38 13.43 7.33
N GLU A 23 0.26 14.07 7.03
CA GLU A 23 -0.45 13.84 5.78
C GLU A 23 0.44 14.03 4.56
N TYR A 24 1.46 14.85 4.65
CA TYR A 24 2.36 15.12 3.54
C TYR A 24 3.69 14.39 3.66
N ARG A 25 4.00 13.86 4.85
CA ARG A 25 5.26 13.14 5.07
C ARG A 25 5.09 11.65 4.87
N ILE A 26 3.94 11.14 5.26
CA ILE A 26 3.63 9.73 5.12
C ILE A 26 3.20 9.47 3.70
N LEU A 27 3.77 8.43 3.13
CA LEU A 27 3.50 8.07 1.74
C LEU A 27 2.96 6.66 1.66
N TRP A 28 2.19 6.41 0.61
CA TRP A 28 1.72 5.07 0.29
C TRP A 28 2.25 4.70 -1.07
N ILE A 29 2.75 3.47 -1.18
CA ILE A 29 3.17 2.92 -2.46
C ILE A 29 2.10 1.95 -2.90
N LEU A 30 1.61 2.14 -4.12
CA LEU A 30 0.68 1.21 -4.74
C LEU A 30 1.43 0.46 -5.82
N VAL A 31 1.31 -0.86 -5.78
CA VAL A 31 1.84 -1.72 -6.85
C VAL A 31 0.64 -2.33 -7.54
N LEU A 32 0.48 -1.97 -8.82
CA LEU A 32 -0.63 -2.44 -9.63
C LEU A 32 -0.05 -3.33 -10.71
N PHE A 33 -0.55 -4.54 -10.83
CA PHE A 33 0.05 -5.43 -11.80
C PHE A 33 -0.98 -6.28 -12.54
N ASP A 34 -0.59 -6.62 -13.76
CA ASP A 34 -1.38 -7.47 -14.63
C ASP A 34 -0.39 -8.49 -15.19
N LEU A 35 -0.35 -9.65 -14.56
CA LEU A 35 0.60 -10.70 -14.88
C LEU A 35 -0.12 -11.87 -15.51
N PRO A 36 0.52 -12.55 -16.48
CA PRO A 36 -0.14 -13.71 -17.13
C PRO A 36 -0.28 -14.87 -16.16
N THR A 37 -1.35 -15.62 -16.32
CA THR A 37 -1.65 -16.78 -15.47
C THR A 37 -2.05 -17.99 -16.30
N GLU A 38 -1.73 -17.99 -17.59
CA GLU A 38 -2.20 -19.02 -18.49
C GLU A 38 -1.46 -20.35 -18.33
N THR A 39 -0.16 -20.28 -18.17
CA THR A 39 0.62 -21.51 -18.02
C THR A 39 0.95 -21.73 -16.54
N LYS A 40 1.37 -22.97 -16.23
CA LYS A 40 1.81 -23.29 -14.89
C LYS A 40 3.00 -22.45 -14.48
N LYS A 41 3.92 -22.20 -15.41
CA LYS A 41 5.08 -21.36 -15.15
C LYS A 41 4.66 -19.93 -14.85
N ASP A 42 3.71 -19.40 -15.61
CA ASP A 42 3.20 -18.05 -15.37
C ASP A 42 2.59 -17.93 -13.98
N ARG A 43 1.80 -18.92 -13.57
CA ARG A 43 1.18 -18.89 -12.25
C ARG A 43 2.20 -18.96 -11.13
N LYS A 44 3.30 -19.68 -11.35
CA LYS A 44 4.39 -19.73 -10.36
C LYS A 44 5.07 -18.37 -10.24
N LEU A 45 5.31 -17.70 -11.35
CA LEU A 45 5.93 -16.38 -11.35
C LEU A 45 5.01 -15.37 -10.68
N TYR A 46 3.72 -15.45 -10.95
CA TYR A 46 2.72 -14.59 -10.31
C TYR A 46 2.77 -14.78 -8.79
N ALA A 47 2.70 -16.03 -8.35
CA ALA A 47 2.70 -16.33 -6.92
C ALA A 47 4.01 -15.89 -6.25
N LYS A 48 5.12 -16.05 -6.94
CA LYS A 48 6.42 -15.64 -6.41
C LYS A 48 6.48 -14.13 -6.23
N PHE A 49 6.07 -13.37 -7.23
CA PHE A 49 6.08 -11.92 -7.15
C PHE A 49 5.19 -11.44 -6.00
N ARG A 50 3.98 -11.97 -5.93
CA ARG A 50 3.03 -11.62 -4.88
C ARG A 50 3.61 -11.90 -3.49
N LYS A 51 4.19 -13.08 -3.32
CA LYS A 51 4.77 -13.48 -2.05
C LYS A 51 5.93 -12.58 -1.65
N GLU A 52 6.76 -12.23 -2.63
CA GLU A 52 7.95 -11.41 -2.35
C GLU A 52 7.59 -9.98 -1.97
N ILE A 53 6.60 -9.38 -2.65
CA ILE A 53 6.21 -8.02 -2.25
C ILE A 53 5.50 -8.03 -0.91
N MET A 54 4.74 -9.08 -0.60
CA MET A 54 4.13 -9.21 0.72
C MET A 54 5.20 -9.34 1.82
N ALA A 55 6.27 -10.05 1.53
CA ALA A 55 7.38 -10.18 2.47
C ALA A 55 8.07 -8.84 2.72
N ASP A 56 8.01 -7.92 1.76
CA ASP A 56 8.56 -6.58 1.92
C ASP A 56 7.58 -5.62 2.59
N GLY A 57 6.47 -6.11 3.09
CA GLY A 57 5.53 -5.32 3.87
C GLY A 57 4.34 -4.77 3.09
N PHE A 58 4.15 -5.20 1.85
CA PHE A 58 2.96 -4.83 1.11
C PHE A 58 1.79 -5.71 1.49
N ALA A 59 0.60 -5.15 1.52
CA ALA A 59 -0.61 -5.88 1.83
C ALA A 59 -1.60 -5.72 0.68
N MET A 60 -2.37 -6.76 0.44
CA MET A 60 -3.35 -6.74 -0.64
C MET A 60 -4.46 -5.75 -0.32
N PHE A 61 -4.68 -4.82 -1.23
CA PHE A 61 -5.76 -3.85 -1.14
C PHE A 61 -6.95 -4.30 -1.99
N GLN A 62 -6.66 -4.66 -3.21
CA GLN A 62 -7.61 -5.29 -4.12
C GLN A 62 -6.83 -6.32 -4.91
N PHE A 63 -7.53 -7.16 -5.63
CA PHE A 63 -6.87 -8.17 -6.44
C PHE A 63 -5.90 -7.48 -7.42
N SER A 64 -4.64 -7.86 -7.37
CA SER A 64 -3.56 -7.30 -8.18
C SER A 64 -3.21 -5.84 -7.84
N ILE A 65 -3.63 -5.36 -6.66
CA ILE A 65 -3.24 -4.05 -6.17
C ILE A 65 -2.79 -4.21 -4.73
N TYR A 66 -1.53 -3.89 -4.48
CA TYR A 66 -0.94 -4.02 -3.16
C TYR A 66 -0.44 -2.67 -2.68
N LEU A 67 -0.53 -2.42 -1.40
CA LEU A 67 -0.17 -1.14 -0.79
C LEU A 67 0.88 -1.34 0.28
N ARG A 68 1.75 -0.35 0.42
CA ARG A 68 2.67 -0.27 1.54
C ARG A 68 2.68 1.15 2.07
N HIS A 69 2.52 1.25 3.39
CA HIS A 69 2.61 2.51 4.11
C HIS A 69 4.08 2.81 4.38
N CYS A 70 4.51 4.02 4.13
CA CYS A 70 5.90 4.43 4.32
C CYS A 70 5.97 5.70 5.14
N SER A 71 6.88 5.73 6.11
CA SER A 71 6.97 6.85 7.04
C SER A 71 7.64 8.09 6.45
N SER A 72 8.32 7.95 5.32
CA SER A 72 9.05 9.05 4.71
C SER A 72 9.31 8.78 3.24
N ARG A 73 9.75 9.81 2.52
CA ARG A 73 10.16 9.65 1.12
C ARG A 73 11.33 8.69 0.99
N GLU A 74 12.29 8.80 1.89
CA GLU A 74 13.47 7.92 1.87
C GLU A 74 13.06 6.47 2.08
N ASN A 75 12.13 6.24 3.00
CA ASN A 75 11.63 4.89 3.25
C ASN A 75 10.90 4.36 2.00
N ALA A 76 10.08 5.20 1.38
CA ALA A 76 9.37 4.80 0.17
C ALA A 76 10.35 4.45 -0.95
N ASP A 77 11.41 5.23 -1.13
CA ASP A 77 12.37 4.98 -2.18
C ASP A 77 13.06 3.63 -2.02
N VAL A 78 13.36 3.24 -0.79
CA VAL A 78 13.97 1.94 -0.51
C VAL A 78 13.06 0.81 -1.00
N HIS A 79 11.78 0.91 -0.68
CA HIS A 79 10.83 -0.15 -1.05
C HIS A 79 10.50 -0.16 -2.53
N ILE A 80 10.50 1.01 -3.16
CA ILE A 80 10.34 1.07 -4.61
C ILE A 80 11.49 0.35 -5.30
N LYS A 81 12.73 0.58 -4.83
CA LYS A 81 13.88 -0.09 -5.39
C LYS A 81 13.81 -1.60 -5.21
N ARG A 82 13.31 -2.04 -4.07
CA ARG A 82 13.14 -3.47 -3.82
C ARG A 82 12.13 -4.09 -4.77
N VAL A 83 10.99 -3.42 -4.98
CA VAL A 83 9.99 -3.91 -5.91
C VAL A 83 10.58 -4.02 -7.31
N LYS A 84 11.37 -3.03 -7.73
CA LYS A 84 11.99 -3.06 -9.05
C LYS A 84 12.90 -4.27 -9.23
N LYS A 85 13.55 -4.72 -8.17
CA LYS A 85 14.40 -5.91 -8.24
C LYS A 85 13.60 -7.20 -8.30
N LEU A 86 12.34 -7.15 -7.89
CA LEU A 86 11.48 -8.33 -7.85
C LEU A 86 10.61 -8.48 -9.09
N LEU A 87 10.70 -7.56 -10.03
CA LEU A 87 9.82 -7.55 -11.18
C LEU A 87 9.89 -8.86 -11.96
N PRO A 88 8.73 -9.41 -12.35
CA PRO A 88 8.71 -10.64 -13.13
C PRO A 88 9.17 -10.38 -14.58
N PRO A 89 9.56 -11.43 -15.31
CA PRO A 89 10.01 -11.25 -16.69
C PRO A 89 8.91 -10.92 -17.68
N LYS A 90 7.64 -11.15 -17.32
CA LYS A 90 6.51 -10.87 -18.18
C LYS A 90 5.43 -10.16 -17.41
N GLY A 91 4.58 -9.46 -18.15
CA GLY A 91 3.44 -8.77 -17.57
C GLY A 91 3.72 -7.32 -17.30
N ASN A 92 2.70 -6.62 -16.84
CA ASN A 92 2.78 -5.18 -16.57
C ASN A 92 2.74 -4.93 -15.09
N VAL A 93 3.63 -4.05 -14.62
CA VAL A 93 3.65 -3.65 -13.20
C VAL A 93 3.76 -2.13 -13.17
N GLY A 94 2.83 -1.49 -12.48
CA GLY A 94 2.87 -0.06 -12.23
C GLY A 94 3.19 0.20 -10.77
N ILE A 95 3.97 1.23 -10.50
CA ILE A 95 4.28 1.65 -9.13
C ILE A 95 3.88 3.10 -9.01
N LEU A 96 3.00 3.39 -8.05
CA LEU A 96 2.51 4.74 -7.83
C LEU A 96 2.73 5.11 -6.38
N THR A 97 3.27 6.31 -6.15
CA THR A 97 3.45 6.82 -4.81
C THR A 97 2.52 8.00 -4.60
N ILE A 98 1.75 7.96 -3.53
CA ILE A 98 0.84 9.05 -3.18
C ILE A 98 1.04 9.41 -1.72
N THR A 99 0.63 10.62 -1.36
CA THR A 99 0.69 11.05 0.04
C THR A 99 -0.46 10.43 0.82
N ASP A 100 -0.32 10.43 2.13
CA ASP A 100 -1.40 9.94 2.99
C ASP A 100 -2.67 10.77 2.79
N LYS A 101 -2.52 12.06 2.55
CA LYS A 101 -3.68 12.91 2.26
C LYS A 101 -4.39 12.46 0.98
N GLN A 102 -3.62 12.19 -0.07
CA GLN A 102 -4.21 11.71 -1.33
C GLN A 102 -4.88 10.37 -1.15
N PHE A 103 -4.25 9.48 -0.39
CA PHE A 103 -4.84 8.19 -0.10
C PHE A 103 -6.18 8.35 0.62
N GLY A 104 -6.23 9.26 1.58
CA GLY A 104 -7.47 9.53 2.33
C GLY A 104 -8.59 10.11 1.50
N MET A 105 -8.29 10.64 0.32
CA MET A 105 -9.30 11.18 -0.58
C MET A 105 -9.91 10.13 -1.49
N MET A 106 -9.39 8.90 -1.46
CA MET A 106 -9.93 7.83 -2.28
C MET A 106 -11.32 7.43 -1.77
N GLU A 107 -12.24 7.25 -2.70
CA GLU A 107 -13.57 6.74 -2.37
C GLU A 107 -13.62 5.28 -2.73
N LEU A 108 -14.04 4.46 -1.78
CA LEU A 108 -14.01 3.02 -1.90
C LEU A 108 -15.42 2.47 -1.82
N PHE A 109 -15.74 1.54 -2.70
CA PHE A 109 -17.07 0.97 -2.76
C PHE A 109 -17.01 -0.56 -2.83
N TYR A 110 -17.99 -1.19 -2.22
CA TYR A 110 -18.26 -2.61 -2.41
C TYR A 110 -19.66 -2.69 -3.03
N GLY A 111 -19.74 -3.03 -4.31
CA GLY A 111 -20.98 -2.88 -5.05
C GLY A 111 -21.31 -1.39 -5.11
N LYS A 112 -22.47 -1.03 -4.57
CA LYS A 112 -22.89 0.37 -4.50
C LYS A 112 -22.69 0.98 -3.13
N GLU A 113 -22.23 0.19 -2.15
CA GLU A 113 -22.04 0.69 -0.79
C GLU A 113 -20.63 1.23 -0.62
N GLN A 114 -20.52 2.42 -0.04
CA GLN A 114 -19.23 3.02 0.21
C GLN A 114 -18.58 2.35 1.40
N LYS A 115 -17.27 2.09 1.27
CA LYS A 115 -16.46 1.49 2.33
C LYS A 115 -15.51 2.52 2.89
N GLU A 116 -15.08 2.28 4.12
CA GLU A 116 -14.07 3.11 4.74
C GLU A 116 -12.68 2.65 4.31
N LEU A 117 -11.77 3.62 4.19
CA LEU A 117 -10.39 3.32 3.86
C LEU A 117 -9.65 2.85 5.10
N PRO A 118 -8.64 1.99 4.93
CA PRO A 118 -7.79 1.64 6.05
C PRO A 118 -6.96 2.84 6.49
N ASN A 119 -6.79 2.98 7.80
CA ASN A 119 -6.02 4.07 8.36
C ASN A 119 -4.60 3.68 8.71
N THR A 120 -4.34 2.39 8.85
CA THR A 120 -3.04 1.90 9.28
C THR A 120 -2.71 0.63 8.51
N PRO A 121 -1.43 0.25 8.47
CA PRO A 121 -1.05 -1.02 7.84
C PRO A 121 -1.75 -2.22 8.45
N GLN A 122 -2.06 -2.16 9.75
CA GLN A 122 -2.77 -3.25 10.40
C GLN A 122 -4.15 -3.46 9.81
N GLN A 123 -4.83 -2.38 9.48
CA GLN A 123 -6.14 -2.49 8.86
C GLN A 123 -6.06 -3.09 7.48
N LEU A 124 -4.98 -2.80 6.77
CA LEU A 124 -4.76 -3.43 5.46
C LEU A 124 -4.61 -4.93 5.58
N GLU A 125 -3.99 -5.39 6.65
CA GLU A 125 -3.80 -6.82 6.83
C GLU A 125 -5.10 -7.58 7.04
N LEU A 126 -6.15 -6.88 7.40
CA LEU A 126 -7.46 -7.49 7.59
C LEU A 126 -8.21 -7.71 6.28
N PHE A 127 -7.75 -7.15 5.19
CA PHE A 127 -8.34 -7.39 3.89
C PHE A 127 -7.69 -8.61 3.25
#